data_8628628600933a418632ae58801c075b
#
_entry.id   8628628600933a418632ae58801c075b
#
_cell.length_a   1.000
_cell.length_b   1.000
_cell.length_c   1.000
_cell.angle_alpha   90.00
_cell.angle_beta   90.00
_cell.angle_gamma   90.00
#
_symmetry.space_group_name_H-M   'P 1'
#
loop_
_entity.id
_entity.type
_entity.pdbx_description
1 polymer ?
#
loop_
_entity_poly.entity_id
_entity_poly.type
_entity_poly.pdbx_seq_one_letter_code
_entity_poly.pdbx_strand_id
1 'polypeptide(L)'
;MKVLYLLEVEIYLFELIELLYNKGYFSFPDQAINYIFKMRQYIESSIETVHKRKASEYFTKYGSNMFYFIYKANVNTNWYIFFQQKADIYLIRYITNNHVSAQYFV
;
A
#
# COMPACT_ATOMS: atom_id res chain seq x y z
N MET A 1 -3.84 -2.23 18.98
CA MET A 1 -3.89 -1.91 17.54
C MET A 1 -3.53 -3.14 16.72
N LYS A 2 -4.27 -3.41 15.68
CA LYS A 2 -4.05 -4.58 14.83
C LYS A 2 -4.18 -4.17 13.36
N VAL A 3 -3.22 -4.57 12.54
CA VAL A 3 -3.25 -4.35 11.10
C VAL A 3 -3.47 -5.68 10.40
N LEU A 4 -4.53 -5.75 9.62
CA LEU A 4 -4.88 -6.93 8.83
C LEU A 4 -4.82 -6.55 7.34
N TYR A 5 -4.50 -7.52 6.51
CA TYR A 5 -4.45 -7.34 5.06
C TYR A 5 -5.47 -8.28 4.42
N LEU A 6 -6.27 -7.76 3.49
CA LEU A 6 -7.10 -8.64 2.67
C LEU A 6 -6.22 -9.63 1.93
N LEU A 7 -6.75 -10.81 1.67
CA LEU A 7 -6.02 -11.83 0.92
C LEU A 7 -5.54 -11.30 -0.43
N GLU A 8 -6.38 -10.53 -1.12
CA GLU A 8 -6.01 -9.94 -2.41
C GLU A 8 -4.81 -9.02 -2.29
N VAL A 9 -4.69 -8.29 -1.18
CA VAL A 9 -3.55 -7.42 -0.93
C VAL A 9 -2.29 -8.25 -0.65
N GLU A 10 -2.41 -9.31 0.12
CA GLU A 10 -1.27 -10.22 0.38
C GLU A 10 -0.75 -10.83 -0.93
N ILE A 11 -1.67 -11.28 -1.78
CA ILE A 11 -1.32 -11.85 -3.09
C ILE A 11 -0.63 -10.78 -3.95
N TYR A 12 -1.19 -9.58 -3.98
CA TYR A 12 -0.61 -8.47 -4.74
C TYR A 12 0.83 -8.17 -4.30
N LEU A 13 1.07 -8.08 -2.99
CA LEU A 13 2.41 -7.80 -2.48
C LEU A 13 3.40 -8.92 -2.82
N PHE A 14 2.94 -10.16 -2.77
CA PHE A 14 3.77 -11.30 -3.15
C PHE A 14 4.13 -11.25 -4.64
N GLU A 15 3.14 -11.00 -5.50
CA GLU A 15 3.36 -10.90 -6.94
C GLU A 15 4.22 -9.69 -7.29
N LEU A 16 4.12 -8.63 -6.53
CA LEU A 16 4.91 -7.41 -6.74
C LEU A 16 6.41 -7.67 -6.55
N ILE A 17 6.77 -8.51 -5.59
CA ILE A 17 8.16 -8.91 -5.40
C ILE A 17 8.73 -9.50 -6.69
N GLU A 18 8.00 -10.45 -7.27
CA GLU A 18 8.41 -11.12 -8.51
C GLU A 18 8.46 -10.14 -9.68
N LEU A 19 7.45 -9.30 -9.79
CA LEU A 19 7.36 -8.32 -10.87
C LEU A 19 8.53 -7.33 -10.82
N LEU A 20 8.85 -6.80 -9.64
CA LEU A 20 9.93 -5.85 -9.47
C LEU A 20 11.28 -6.46 -9.82
N TYR A 21 11.50 -7.71 -9.44
CA TYR A 21 12.72 -8.41 -9.78
C TYR A 21 12.80 -8.71 -11.29
N ASN A 22 11.74 -9.25 -11.87
CA ASN A 22 11.72 -9.66 -13.27
C ASN A 22 11.82 -8.48 -14.23
N LYS A 23 11.36 -7.30 -13.85
CA LYS A 23 11.49 -6.08 -14.66
C LYS A 23 12.82 -5.37 -14.50
N GLY A 24 13.73 -5.94 -13.72
CA GLY A 24 15.08 -5.40 -13.59
C GLY A 24 15.21 -4.21 -12.66
N TYR A 25 14.21 -3.91 -11.84
CA TYR A 25 14.32 -2.85 -10.85
C TYR A 25 15.35 -3.18 -9.78
N PHE A 26 15.56 -4.46 -9.53
CA PHE A 26 16.56 -4.94 -8.57
C PHE A 26 17.38 -6.04 -9.19
N SER A 27 18.68 -6.07 -8.86
CA SER A 27 19.61 -7.06 -9.37
C SER A 27 19.45 -8.44 -8.70
N PHE A 28 18.90 -8.45 -7.46
CA PHE A 28 18.76 -9.69 -6.69
C PHE A 28 17.35 -9.77 -6.09
N PRO A 29 16.77 -10.99 -5.99
CA PRO A 29 15.44 -11.16 -5.41
C PRO A 29 15.32 -10.61 -3.99
N ASP A 30 16.37 -10.73 -3.17
CA ASP A 30 16.37 -10.26 -1.80
C ASP A 30 16.10 -8.74 -1.70
N GLN A 31 16.56 -7.99 -2.68
CA GLN A 31 16.32 -6.54 -2.72
C GLN A 31 14.83 -6.24 -2.91
N ALA A 32 14.15 -7.00 -3.77
CA ALA A 32 12.72 -6.83 -3.99
C ALA A 32 11.93 -7.23 -2.73
N ILE A 33 12.30 -8.33 -2.11
CA ILE A 33 11.69 -8.79 -0.86
C ILE A 33 11.85 -7.72 0.22
N ASN A 34 13.05 -7.17 0.37
CA ASN A 34 13.32 -6.13 1.35
C ASN A 34 12.53 -4.84 1.08
N TYR A 35 12.35 -4.51 -0.18
CA TYR A 35 11.56 -3.34 -0.58
C TYR A 35 10.12 -3.46 -0.07
N ILE A 36 9.50 -4.61 -0.27
CA ILE A 36 8.13 -4.86 0.20
C ILE A 36 8.08 -4.97 1.73
N PHE A 37 9.09 -5.57 2.33
CA PHE A 37 9.18 -5.67 3.79
C PHE A 37 9.21 -4.28 4.44
N LYS A 38 9.98 -3.35 3.87
CA LYS A 38 10.06 -1.97 4.37
C LYS A 38 8.71 -1.24 4.25
N MET A 39 7.97 -1.49 3.18
CA MET A 39 6.63 -0.94 3.02
C MET A 39 5.71 -1.44 4.13
N ARG A 40 5.71 -2.76 4.38
CA ARG A 40 4.88 -3.34 5.43
C ARG A 40 5.27 -2.83 6.82
N GLN A 41 6.57 -2.68 7.07
CA GLN A 41 7.05 -2.09 8.33
C GLN A 41 6.52 -0.67 8.51
N TYR A 42 6.57 0.14 7.47
CA TYR A 42 6.05 1.51 7.54
C TYR A 42 4.56 1.52 7.83
N ILE A 43 3.78 0.67 7.14
CA ILE A 43 2.34 0.57 7.36
C ILE A 43 2.06 0.26 8.84
N GLU A 44 2.71 -0.78 9.36
CA GLU A 44 2.40 -1.28 10.71
C GLU A 44 2.93 -0.36 11.81
N SER A 45 4.00 0.37 11.57
CA SER A 45 4.54 1.29 12.57
C SER A 45 3.91 2.68 12.52
N SER A 46 3.29 3.06 11.40
CA SER A 46 2.88 4.45 11.18
C SER A 46 1.38 4.66 11.07
N ILE A 47 0.61 3.62 10.84
CA ILE A 47 -0.81 3.76 10.51
C ILE A 47 -1.63 4.48 11.58
N GLU A 48 -1.26 4.37 12.85
CA GLU A 48 -1.97 5.06 13.92
C GLU A 48 -1.77 6.57 13.90
N THR A 49 -0.58 7.02 13.49
CA THR A 49 -0.18 8.42 13.65
C THR A 49 -0.01 9.18 12.35
N VAL A 50 0.10 8.48 11.22
CA VAL A 50 0.32 9.11 9.92
C VAL A 50 -0.89 9.94 9.50
N HIS A 51 -0.64 11.00 8.72
CA HIS A 51 -1.72 11.80 8.14
C HIS A 51 -2.53 10.94 7.18
N LYS A 52 -3.85 10.94 7.37
CA LYS A 52 -4.79 10.13 6.60
C LYS A 52 -5.74 11.03 5.81
N ARG A 53 -6.07 10.61 4.60
CA ARG A 53 -7.01 11.31 3.73
C ARG A 53 -8.18 10.40 3.38
N LYS A 54 -9.34 11.00 3.18
CA LYS A 54 -10.50 10.23 2.73
C LYS A 54 -10.32 9.82 1.28
N ALA A 55 -10.60 8.56 0.97
CA ALA A 55 -10.52 8.05 -0.39
C ALA A 55 -11.66 8.64 -1.25
N SER A 56 -11.36 8.94 -2.52
CA SER A 56 -12.38 9.43 -3.45
C SER A 56 -13.31 8.30 -3.87
N GLU A 57 -14.44 8.67 -4.47
CA GLU A 57 -15.46 7.70 -4.93
C GLU A 57 -14.90 6.69 -5.92
N TYR A 58 -13.90 7.06 -6.70
CA TYR A 58 -13.30 6.14 -7.64
C TYR A 58 -12.87 4.83 -6.98
N PHE A 59 -12.42 4.89 -5.73
CA PHE A 59 -11.87 3.74 -5.01
C PHE A 59 -12.91 2.94 -4.23
N THR A 60 -14.19 3.32 -4.26
CA THR A 60 -15.23 2.61 -3.50
C THR A 60 -15.40 1.16 -3.95
N LYS A 61 -15.00 0.84 -5.17
CA LYS A 61 -15.01 -0.54 -5.68
C LYS A 61 -14.08 -1.46 -4.88
N TYR A 62 -13.12 -0.91 -4.15
CA TYR A 62 -12.21 -1.68 -3.30
C TYR A 62 -12.65 -1.71 -1.84
N GLY A 63 -13.60 -0.86 -1.46
CA GLY A 63 -14.15 -0.81 -0.12
C GLY A 63 -14.82 0.53 0.14
N SER A 64 -15.90 0.50 0.93
CA SER A 64 -16.62 1.72 1.29
C SER A 64 -15.94 2.45 2.43
N ASN A 65 -16.12 3.77 2.48
CA ASN A 65 -15.64 4.63 3.57
C ASN A 65 -14.16 4.42 3.92
N MET A 66 -13.34 4.27 2.87
CA MET A 66 -11.91 4.09 3.08
C MET A 66 -11.18 5.40 3.29
N PHE A 67 -10.07 5.30 4.00
CA PHE A 67 -9.04 6.33 4.08
C PHE A 67 -7.78 5.78 3.44
N TYR A 68 -6.84 6.67 3.13
CA TYR A 68 -5.54 6.25 2.66
C TYR A 68 -4.45 7.15 3.23
N PHE A 69 -3.22 6.64 3.21
CA PHE A 69 -2.04 7.43 3.50
C PHE A 69 -0.94 7.07 2.50
N ILE A 70 0.10 7.86 2.49
CA ILE A 70 1.16 7.76 1.49
C ILE A 70 2.42 7.22 2.13
N TYR A 71 3.00 6.19 1.50
CA TYR A 71 4.35 5.74 1.79
C TYR A 71 5.25 6.17 0.64
N LYS A 72 6.18 7.06 0.91
CA LYS A 72 7.13 7.54 -0.08
C LYS A 72 8.33 6.62 -0.11
N ALA A 73 8.39 5.76 -1.13
CA ALA A 73 9.48 4.79 -1.26
C ALA A 73 10.77 5.45 -1.75
N ASN A 74 10.64 6.43 -2.66
CA ASN A 74 11.76 7.22 -3.18
C ASN A 74 11.21 8.52 -3.77
N VAL A 75 12.07 9.34 -4.37
CA VAL A 75 11.65 10.66 -4.91
C VAL A 75 10.58 10.56 -5.99
N ASN A 76 10.52 9.43 -6.69
CA ASN A 76 9.63 9.26 -7.84
C ASN A 76 8.44 8.35 -7.55
N THR A 77 8.41 7.66 -6.41
CA THR A 77 7.39 6.64 -6.15
C THR A 77 6.72 6.84 -4.81
N ASN A 78 5.42 7.11 -4.88
CA ASN A 78 4.53 7.14 -3.72
C ASN A 78 3.60 5.94 -3.80
N TRP A 79 3.51 5.20 -2.72
CA TRP A 79 2.54 4.13 -2.55
C TRP A 79 1.36 4.64 -1.75
N TYR A 80 0.16 4.34 -2.19
CA TYR A 80 -1.08 4.75 -1.55
C TYR A 80 -1.69 3.54 -0.89
N ILE A 81 -1.85 3.62 0.42
CA ILE A 81 -2.29 2.49 1.26
C ILE A 81 -3.72 2.77 1.71
N PHE A 82 -4.67 2.05 1.14
CA PHE A 82 -6.09 2.24 1.42
C PHE A 82 -6.56 1.25 2.48
N PHE A 83 -7.32 1.75 3.43
CA PHE A 83 -7.75 0.92 4.55
C PHE A 83 -9.12 1.35 5.08
N GLN A 84 -9.73 0.44 5.81
CA GLN A 84 -10.90 0.71 6.64
C GLN A 84 -10.47 0.52 8.10
N GLN A 85 -11.01 1.33 8.98
CA GLN A 85 -10.72 1.21 10.41
C GLN A 85 -12.02 0.93 11.15
N LYS A 86 -11.99 -0.05 12.04
CA LYS A 86 -13.07 -0.31 12.97
C LYS A 86 -12.46 -0.60 14.34
N ALA A 87 -12.79 0.27 15.32
CA ALA A 87 -12.14 0.24 16.62
C ALA A 87 -10.63 0.38 16.45
N ASP A 88 -9.83 -0.55 17.02
CA ASP A 88 -8.38 -0.52 16.88
C ASP A 88 -7.85 -1.44 15.79
N ILE A 89 -8.73 -1.87 14.89
CA ILE A 89 -8.35 -2.74 13.76
C ILE A 89 -8.32 -1.91 12.49
N TYR A 90 -7.20 -2.00 11.76
CA TYR A 90 -7.00 -1.41 10.44
C TYR A 90 -6.95 -2.54 9.42
N LEU A 91 -7.88 -2.52 8.48
CA LEU A 91 -7.93 -3.52 7.40
C LEU A 91 -7.43 -2.88 6.12
N ILE A 92 -6.27 -3.32 5.65
CA ILE A 92 -5.70 -2.85 4.38
C ILE A 92 -6.44 -3.52 3.24
N ARG A 93 -7.07 -2.70 2.39
CA ARG A 93 -7.95 -3.21 1.34
C ARG A 93 -7.40 -3.04 -0.07
N TYR A 94 -6.50 -2.07 -0.29
CA TYR A 94 -5.98 -1.80 -1.61
C TYR A 94 -4.68 -1.03 -1.51
N ILE A 95 -3.73 -1.38 -2.37
CA ILE A 95 -2.43 -0.69 -2.45
C ILE A 95 -2.17 -0.39 -3.92
N THR A 96 -1.80 0.85 -4.22
CA THR A 96 -1.43 1.26 -5.56
C THR A 96 -0.33 2.32 -5.48
N ASN A 97 0.16 2.78 -6.62
CA ASN A 97 1.20 3.80 -6.66
C ASN A 97 0.85 4.91 -7.66
N ASN A 98 1.64 5.98 -7.64
CA ASN A 98 1.41 7.16 -8.49
C ASN A 98 1.62 6.88 -9.98
N HIS A 99 2.36 5.84 -10.33
CA HIS A 99 2.57 5.49 -11.75
C HIS A 99 1.33 4.87 -12.38
N VAL A 100 0.48 4.26 -11.57
CA VAL A 100 -0.74 3.60 -12.04
C VAL A 100 -1.98 4.46 -11.85
N SER A 101 -2.09 5.16 -10.72
CA SER A 101 -3.35 5.75 -10.27
C SER A 101 -3.30 7.25 -9.96
N ALA A 102 -2.22 7.96 -10.32
CA ALA A 102 -2.06 9.37 -9.95
C ALA A 102 -3.25 10.24 -10.35
N GLN A 103 -3.85 9.98 -11.50
CA GLN A 103 -4.96 10.77 -12.02
C GLN A 103 -6.21 10.73 -11.15
N TYR A 104 -6.32 9.77 -10.24
CA TYR A 104 -7.49 9.60 -9.38
C TYR A 104 -7.32 10.21 -7.98
N PHE A 105 -6.21 10.90 -7.74
CA PHE A 105 -5.88 11.49 -6.42
C PHE A 105 -6.03 13.01 -6.42
N VAL A 106 -7.02 13.50 -7.09
CA VAL A 106 -7.24 14.94 -7.20
C VAL A 106 -8.23 15.41 -6.16
#